data_40fcb926a46f4eec0d663e6a6ec900bd
#
_entry.id   40fcb926a46f4eec0d663e6a6ec900bd
#
_cell.length_a   1.000
_cell.length_b   1.000
_cell.length_c   1.000
_cell.angle_alpha   90.00
_cell.angle_beta   90.00
_cell.angle_gamma   90.00
#
_symmetry.space_group_name_H-M   'P 1'
#
loop_
_entity.id
_entity.type
_entity.pdbx_description
1 polymer ?
#
loop_
_entity_poly.entity_id
_entity_poly.type
_entity_poly.pdbx_seq_one_letter_code
_entity_poly.pdbx_strand_id
1 'polypeptide(L)'
;LLSSCIALPLLIYKSLDYEGFWKPASLVIYGVSLIVLYAASTFYHAAREPRQRRKLNILDHAAIYILIAGTYTPFTLIILAGPLGWYIFIFTWTFALIGIVLKLFYTGRFEKISTIMYVFMGWQIIFAINPLMEKFPIQGVKLLFLGGVFYTLGALMYLLKKINYNHAIFHVFVLLGSLC
;
A
#
# COMPACT_ATOMS: atom_id res chain seq x y z
N LEU A 1 -12.07 6.60 -1.74
CA LEU A 1 -12.40 6.14 -3.09
C LEU A 1 -12.39 7.29 -4.11
N LEU A 2 -13.09 8.42 -3.85
CA LEU A 2 -13.11 9.55 -4.80
C LEU A 2 -11.68 10.06 -5.13
N SER A 3 -10.82 10.25 -4.13
CA SER A 3 -9.43 10.67 -4.33
C SER A 3 -8.62 9.68 -5.19
N SER A 4 -8.81 8.37 -5.01
CA SER A 4 -8.13 7.36 -5.81
C SER A 4 -8.65 7.31 -7.26
N CYS A 5 -9.95 7.58 -7.46
CA CYS A 5 -10.51 7.70 -8.82
C CYS A 5 -9.98 8.93 -9.57
N ILE A 6 -9.60 10.00 -8.88
CA ILE A 6 -8.95 11.17 -9.48
C ILE A 6 -7.45 10.90 -9.69
N ALA A 7 -6.81 10.22 -8.74
CA ALA A 7 -5.38 9.92 -8.80
C ALA A 7 -5.01 9.04 -10.01
N LEU A 8 -5.82 8.02 -10.35
CA LEU A 8 -5.50 7.12 -11.46
C LEU A 8 -5.41 7.83 -12.82
N PRO A 9 -6.37 8.66 -13.26
CA PRO A 9 -6.21 9.43 -14.51
C PRO A 9 -5.00 10.36 -14.52
N LEU A 10 -4.66 11.00 -13.38
CA LEU A 10 -3.47 11.83 -13.25
C LEU A 10 -2.19 11.01 -13.39
N LEU A 11 -2.13 9.81 -12.79
CA LEU A 11 -1.00 8.90 -12.92
C LEU A 11 -0.87 8.35 -14.35
N ILE A 12 -1.98 8.06 -15.02
CA ILE A 12 -1.99 7.68 -16.44
C ILE A 12 -1.46 8.83 -17.29
N TYR A 13 -1.95 10.05 -17.08
CA TYR A 13 -1.44 11.23 -17.80
C TYR A 13 0.07 11.40 -17.59
N LYS A 14 0.54 11.35 -16.35
CA LYS A 14 1.96 11.42 -16.01
C LYS A 14 2.76 10.22 -16.56
N SER A 15 2.14 9.08 -16.78
CA SER A 15 2.81 7.91 -17.35
C SER A 15 3.22 8.13 -18.82
N LEU A 16 2.56 9.04 -19.53
CA LEU A 16 2.87 9.39 -20.92
C LEU A 16 4.23 10.11 -21.05
N ASP A 17 4.75 10.69 -19.98
CA ASP A 17 6.07 11.34 -19.93
C ASP A 17 7.23 10.31 -19.95
N TYR A 18 6.94 9.02 -19.84
CA TYR A 18 7.95 7.96 -19.74
C TYR A 18 7.96 7.05 -20.97
N GLU A 19 9.15 6.77 -21.48
CA GLU A 19 9.36 5.80 -22.54
C GLU A 19 9.46 4.36 -21.98
N GLY A 20 9.10 3.39 -22.84
CA GLY A 20 9.13 1.98 -22.52
C GLY A 20 7.90 1.50 -21.75
N PHE A 21 7.82 0.20 -21.47
CA PHE A 21 6.64 -0.43 -20.88
C PHE A 21 6.58 -0.31 -19.36
N TRP A 22 7.69 -0.59 -18.66
CA TRP A 22 7.68 -0.77 -17.19
C TRP A 22 7.43 0.50 -16.40
N LYS A 23 7.92 1.65 -16.88
CA LYS A 23 7.73 2.93 -16.18
C LYS A 23 6.27 3.38 -16.19
N PRO A 24 5.59 3.49 -17.35
CA PRO A 24 4.16 3.77 -17.38
C PRO A 24 3.34 2.73 -16.60
N ALA A 25 3.62 1.43 -16.81
CA ALA A 25 2.91 0.36 -16.13
C ALA A 25 3.00 0.48 -14.60
N SER A 26 4.14 0.91 -14.05
CA SER A 26 4.32 1.05 -12.60
C SER A 26 3.39 2.09 -11.99
N LEU A 27 3.17 3.22 -12.67
CA LEU A 27 2.25 4.27 -12.21
C LEU A 27 0.79 3.81 -12.27
N VAL A 28 0.44 3.06 -13.33
CA VAL A 28 -0.90 2.46 -13.45
C VAL A 28 -1.13 1.41 -12.37
N ILE A 29 -0.15 0.53 -12.10
CA ILE A 29 -0.23 -0.48 -11.02
C ILE A 29 -0.47 0.21 -9.67
N TYR A 30 0.24 1.29 -9.37
CA TYR A 30 0.03 2.07 -8.15
C TYR A 30 -1.39 2.65 -8.08
N GLY A 31 -1.84 3.33 -9.14
CA GLY A 31 -3.17 3.92 -9.20
C GLY A 31 -4.30 2.89 -9.06
N VAL A 32 -4.16 1.73 -9.71
CA VAL A 32 -5.11 0.62 -9.57
C VAL A 32 -5.10 0.07 -8.14
N SER A 33 -3.93 -0.07 -7.51
CA SER A 33 -3.83 -0.57 -6.14
C SER A 33 -4.55 0.35 -5.13
N LEU A 34 -4.49 1.66 -5.33
CA LEU A 34 -5.27 2.64 -4.54
C LEU A 34 -6.79 2.40 -4.70
N ILE A 35 -7.26 2.22 -5.93
CA ILE A 35 -8.68 1.97 -6.19
C ILE A 35 -9.10 0.66 -5.54
N VAL A 36 -8.32 -0.40 -5.69
CA VAL A 36 -8.61 -1.73 -5.10
C VAL A 36 -8.76 -1.62 -3.58
N LEU A 37 -7.83 -0.95 -2.89
CA LEU A 37 -7.92 -0.77 -1.43
C LEU A 37 -9.16 0.01 -1.03
N TYR A 38 -9.36 1.21 -1.58
CA TYR A 38 -10.45 2.07 -1.14
C TYR A 38 -11.82 1.55 -1.57
N ALA A 39 -11.92 0.81 -2.68
CA ALA A 39 -13.14 0.12 -3.08
C ALA A 39 -13.45 -1.04 -2.11
N ALA A 40 -12.47 -1.92 -1.83
CA ALA A 40 -12.64 -3.03 -0.90
C ALA A 40 -13.08 -2.53 0.47
N SER A 41 -12.43 -1.50 0.99
CA SER A 41 -12.77 -0.87 2.27
C SER A 41 -14.16 -0.25 2.26
N THR A 42 -14.52 0.51 1.21
CA THR A 42 -15.84 1.13 1.07
C THR A 42 -16.95 0.07 1.07
N PHE A 43 -16.80 -1.00 0.27
CA PHE A 43 -17.78 -2.08 0.21
C PHE A 43 -17.87 -2.86 1.52
N TYR A 44 -16.73 -3.11 2.19
CA TYR A 44 -16.72 -3.76 3.50
C TYR A 44 -17.52 -2.98 4.54
N HIS A 45 -17.33 -1.65 4.60
CA HIS A 45 -18.06 -0.80 5.56
C HIS A 45 -19.51 -0.58 5.20
N ALA A 46 -19.88 -0.61 3.92
CA ALA A 46 -21.26 -0.50 3.45
C ALA A 46 -22.06 -1.81 3.62
N ALA A 47 -21.38 -2.95 3.75
CA ALA A 47 -22.05 -4.26 3.81
C ALA A 47 -22.84 -4.45 5.12
N ARG A 48 -24.14 -4.74 4.99
CA ARG A 48 -25.05 -5.00 6.11
C ARG A 48 -25.22 -6.50 6.39
N GLU A 49 -25.15 -7.32 5.35
CA GLU A 49 -25.33 -8.76 5.48
C GLU A 49 -24.07 -9.41 6.06
N PRO A 50 -24.14 -10.22 7.15
CA PRO A 50 -22.97 -10.79 7.83
C PRO A 50 -22.09 -11.66 6.93
N ARG A 51 -22.70 -12.41 6.00
CA ARG A 51 -21.95 -13.28 5.08
C ARG A 51 -21.13 -12.49 4.07
N GLN A 52 -21.73 -11.45 3.48
CA GLN A 52 -21.00 -10.54 2.56
C GLN A 52 -19.91 -9.77 3.31
N ARG A 53 -20.22 -9.23 4.50
CA ARG A 53 -19.28 -8.49 5.32
C ARG A 53 -18.03 -9.33 5.64
N ARG A 54 -18.18 -10.62 5.93
CA ARG A 54 -17.04 -11.52 6.16
C ARG A 54 -16.15 -11.66 4.92
N LYS A 55 -16.72 -11.83 3.73
CA LYS A 55 -15.96 -11.92 2.48
C LYS A 55 -15.24 -10.62 2.16
N LEU A 56 -15.94 -9.48 2.31
CA LEU A 56 -15.38 -8.16 2.05
C LEU A 56 -14.30 -7.78 3.07
N ASN A 57 -14.39 -8.24 4.32
CA ASN A 57 -13.31 -8.09 5.31
C ASN A 57 -12.02 -8.77 4.86
N ILE A 58 -12.11 -9.95 4.25
CA ILE A 58 -10.94 -10.65 3.69
C ILE A 58 -10.31 -9.81 2.58
N LEU A 59 -11.13 -9.29 1.66
CA LEU A 59 -10.66 -8.46 0.55
C LEU A 59 -10.04 -7.15 1.02
N ASP A 60 -10.67 -6.47 1.99
CA ASP A 60 -10.18 -5.23 2.60
C ASP A 60 -8.76 -5.43 3.17
N HIS A 61 -8.55 -6.48 3.93
CA HIS A 61 -7.23 -6.79 4.48
C HIS A 61 -6.20 -7.27 3.44
N ALA A 62 -6.63 -8.02 2.43
CA ALA A 62 -5.76 -8.46 1.34
C ALA A 62 -5.32 -7.27 0.46
N ALA A 63 -6.21 -6.29 0.26
CA ALA A 63 -5.94 -5.10 -0.52
C ALA A 63 -4.83 -4.22 0.09
N ILE A 64 -4.58 -4.30 1.40
CA ILE A 64 -3.46 -3.58 2.05
C ILE A 64 -2.11 -4.08 1.48
N TYR A 65 -1.94 -5.40 1.31
CA TYR A 65 -0.73 -5.96 0.70
C TYR A 65 -0.55 -5.47 -0.74
N ILE A 66 -1.66 -5.43 -1.51
CA ILE A 66 -1.66 -4.93 -2.89
C ILE A 66 -1.26 -3.45 -2.93
N LEU A 67 -1.78 -2.63 -2.01
CA LEU A 67 -1.41 -1.21 -1.96
C LEU A 67 0.07 -1.03 -1.63
N ILE A 68 0.60 -1.73 -0.62
CA ILE A 68 2.01 -1.61 -0.27
C ILE A 68 2.89 -1.99 -1.46
N ALA A 69 2.65 -3.14 -2.10
CA ALA A 69 3.41 -3.57 -3.27
C ALA A 69 3.23 -2.61 -4.46
N GLY A 70 2.01 -2.10 -4.68
CA GLY A 70 1.71 -1.10 -5.70
C GLY A 70 2.47 0.20 -5.48
N THR A 71 2.55 0.69 -4.23
CA THR A 71 3.32 1.89 -3.86
C THR A 71 4.82 1.72 -4.14
N TYR A 72 5.37 0.55 -3.85
CA TYR A 72 6.78 0.26 -4.13
C TYR A 72 7.10 0.19 -5.63
N THR A 73 6.13 -0.18 -6.46
CA THR A 73 6.34 -0.44 -7.88
C THR A 73 6.99 0.73 -8.64
N PRO A 74 6.50 2.00 -8.58
CA PRO A 74 7.16 3.12 -9.23
C PRO A 74 8.54 3.45 -8.63
N PHE A 75 8.73 3.34 -7.31
CA PHE A 75 10.03 3.58 -6.69
C PHE A 75 11.08 2.59 -7.19
N THR A 76 10.71 1.32 -7.32
CA THR A 76 11.63 0.26 -7.72
C THR A 76 11.93 0.27 -9.22
N LEU A 77 10.91 0.51 -10.07
CA LEU A 77 11.06 0.41 -11.52
C LEU A 77 11.42 1.73 -12.21
N ILE A 78 11.12 2.89 -11.59
CA ILE A 78 11.47 4.21 -12.15
C ILE A 78 12.72 4.78 -11.47
N ILE A 79 12.71 4.92 -10.13
CA ILE A 79 13.74 5.65 -9.39
C ILE A 79 14.98 4.77 -9.18
N LEU A 80 14.81 3.59 -8.60
CA LEU A 80 15.93 2.69 -8.33
C LEU A 80 16.47 2.03 -9.60
N ALA A 81 15.67 1.92 -10.64
CA ALA A 81 15.93 1.33 -11.96
C ALA A 81 17.20 0.46 -12.06
N GLY A 82 17.08 -0.77 -12.52
CA GLY A 82 18.21 -1.73 -12.62
C GLY A 82 18.05 -2.92 -11.67
N PRO A 83 19.10 -3.72 -11.47
CA PRO A 83 19.01 -5.00 -10.74
C PRO A 83 18.44 -4.84 -9.32
N LEU A 84 18.91 -3.84 -8.55
CA LEU A 84 18.44 -3.60 -7.19
C LEU A 84 16.94 -3.31 -7.15
N GLY A 85 16.44 -2.44 -8.06
CA GLY A 85 15.02 -2.14 -8.17
C GLY A 85 14.19 -3.40 -8.45
N TRP A 86 14.64 -4.25 -9.37
CA TRP A 86 13.99 -5.52 -9.67
C TRP A 86 14.00 -6.50 -8.49
N TYR A 87 15.11 -6.60 -7.73
CA TYR A 87 15.14 -7.45 -6.53
C TYR A 87 14.11 -7.00 -5.49
N ILE A 88 14.03 -5.69 -5.19
CA ILE A 88 13.06 -5.17 -4.23
C ILE A 88 11.64 -5.35 -4.76
N PHE A 89 11.39 -5.12 -6.05
CA PHE A 89 10.09 -5.33 -6.68
C PHE A 89 9.60 -6.78 -6.51
N ILE A 90 10.43 -7.75 -6.92
CA ILE A 90 10.10 -9.17 -6.83
C ILE A 90 9.88 -9.58 -5.36
N PHE A 91 10.77 -9.15 -4.46
CA PHE A 91 10.65 -9.43 -3.04
C PHE A 91 9.33 -8.89 -2.48
N THR A 92 9.00 -7.63 -2.77
CA THR A 92 7.78 -6.98 -2.26
C THR A 92 6.52 -7.67 -2.77
N TRP A 93 6.43 -7.97 -4.07
CA TRP A 93 5.27 -8.64 -4.64
C TRP A 93 5.14 -10.10 -4.18
N THR A 94 6.26 -10.82 -4.03
CA THR A 94 6.25 -12.18 -3.47
C THR A 94 5.73 -12.16 -2.04
N PHE A 95 6.22 -11.23 -1.22
CA PHE A 95 5.78 -11.09 0.17
C PHE A 95 4.30 -10.68 0.27
N ALA A 96 3.84 -9.80 -0.63
CA ALA A 96 2.44 -9.43 -0.76
C ALA A 96 1.56 -10.64 -1.12
N LEU A 97 1.96 -11.45 -2.09
CA LEU A 97 1.23 -12.67 -2.47
C LEU A 97 1.11 -13.65 -1.31
N ILE A 98 2.19 -13.88 -0.57
CA ILE A 98 2.17 -14.73 0.63
C ILE A 98 1.16 -14.16 1.65
N GLY A 99 1.21 -12.85 1.90
CA GLY A 99 0.29 -12.18 2.82
C GLY A 99 -1.17 -12.27 2.39
N ILE A 100 -1.46 -12.12 1.09
CA ILE A 100 -2.79 -12.29 0.52
C ILE A 100 -3.30 -13.72 0.73
N VAL A 101 -2.48 -14.73 0.39
CA VAL A 101 -2.82 -16.14 0.59
C VAL A 101 -3.12 -16.42 2.05
N LEU A 102 -2.28 -15.93 2.98
CA LEU A 102 -2.54 -16.05 4.41
C LEU A 102 -3.86 -15.41 4.83
N LYS A 103 -4.23 -14.25 4.25
CA LYS A 103 -5.52 -13.62 4.52
C LYS A 103 -6.70 -14.41 3.97
N LEU A 104 -6.60 -14.99 2.79
CA LEU A 104 -7.67 -15.80 2.22
C LEU A 104 -8.03 -17.01 3.10
N PHE A 105 -7.03 -17.65 3.70
CA PHE A 105 -7.23 -18.88 4.49
C PHE A 105 -7.35 -18.66 6.00
N TYR A 106 -6.75 -17.56 6.54
CA TYR A 106 -6.59 -17.37 7.99
C TYR A 106 -7.05 -16.00 8.48
N THR A 107 -7.96 -15.31 7.77
CA THR A 107 -8.51 -14.03 8.21
C THR A 107 -9.15 -14.14 9.59
N GLY A 108 -8.84 -13.18 10.47
CA GLY A 108 -9.31 -13.13 11.85
C GLY A 108 -8.44 -13.90 12.86
N ARG A 109 -7.54 -14.82 12.41
CA ARG A 109 -6.70 -15.60 13.33
C ARG A 109 -5.36 -14.94 13.67
N PHE A 110 -4.74 -14.25 12.71
CA PHE A 110 -3.38 -13.72 12.83
C PHE A 110 -3.32 -12.22 12.54
N GLU A 111 -4.22 -11.43 13.13
CA GLU A 111 -4.29 -9.98 12.90
C GLU A 111 -2.98 -9.28 13.25
N LYS A 112 -2.37 -9.60 14.40
CA LYS A 112 -1.10 -9.01 14.84
C LYS A 112 0.04 -9.32 13.88
N ILE A 113 0.14 -10.58 13.43
CA ILE A 113 1.19 -11.01 12.48
C ILE A 113 1.02 -10.26 11.16
N SER A 114 -0.20 -10.17 10.63
CA SER A 114 -0.46 -9.42 9.41
C SER A 114 -0.08 -7.96 9.53
N THR A 115 -0.39 -7.32 10.68
CA THR A 115 -0.03 -5.92 10.91
C THR A 115 1.48 -5.74 10.97
N ILE A 116 2.21 -6.65 11.62
CA ILE A 116 3.68 -6.64 11.62
C ILE A 116 4.23 -6.80 10.19
N MET A 117 3.64 -7.69 9.39
CA MET A 117 4.01 -7.88 7.99
C MET A 117 3.79 -6.61 7.16
N TYR A 118 2.68 -5.88 7.35
CA TYR A 118 2.43 -4.61 6.67
C TYR A 118 3.50 -3.57 7.01
N VAL A 119 3.82 -3.41 8.31
CA VAL A 119 4.84 -2.46 8.76
C VAL A 119 6.21 -2.86 8.20
N PHE A 120 6.58 -4.14 8.29
CA PHE A 120 7.84 -4.65 7.73
C PHE A 120 7.95 -4.35 6.23
N MET A 121 6.90 -4.67 5.44
CA MET A 121 6.85 -4.35 4.02
C MET A 121 6.96 -2.84 3.76
N GLY A 122 6.29 -2.02 4.56
CA GLY A 122 6.33 -0.57 4.41
C GLY A 122 7.72 0.03 4.64
N TRP A 123 8.53 -0.57 5.51
CA TRP A 123 9.87 -0.07 5.86
C TRP A 123 11.03 -0.73 5.09
N GLN A 124 10.76 -1.66 4.19
CA GLN A 124 11.83 -2.32 3.42
C GLN A 124 12.64 -1.35 2.54
N ILE A 125 12.12 -0.15 2.23
CA ILE A 125 12.84 0.89 1.48
C ILE A 125 14.13 1.33 2.18
N ILE A 126 14.26 1.11 3.49
CA ILE A 126 15.48 1.40 4.27
C ILE A 126 16.68 0.66 3.70
N PHE A 127 16.49 -0.56 3.16
CA PHE A 127 17.59 -1.32 2.54
C PHE A 127 18.12 -0.70 1.23
N ALA A 128 17.35 0.23 0.63
CA ALA A 128 17.74 0.96 -0.56
C ALA A 128 17.86 2.47 -0.31
N ILE A 129 18.01 2.90 0.95
CA ILE A 129 17.98 4.32 1.31
C ILE A 129 19.11 5.11 0.63
N ASN A 130 20.33 4.58 0.55
CA ASN A 130 21.46 5.27 -0.06
C ASN A 130 21.21 5.54 -1.56
N PRO A 131 20.95 4.53 -2.41
CA PRO A 131 20.64 4.79 -3.81
C PRO A 131 19.34 5.58 -4.03
N LEU A 132 18.39 5.52 -3.09
CA LEU A 132 17.19 6.36 -3.14
C LEU A 132 17.54 7.83 -2.91
N MET A 133 18.36 8.15 -1.90
CA MET A 133 18.77 9.53 -1.60
C MET A 133 19.62 10.14 -2.72
N GLU A 134 20.37 9.33 -3.47
CA GLU A 134 21.16 9.81 -4.61
C GLU A 134 20.30 10.16 -5.84
N LYS A 135 19.20 9.42 -6.05
CA LYS A 135 18.39 9.49 -7.28
C LYS A 135 17.07 10.22 -7.13
N PHE A 136 16.61 10.44 -5.91
CA PHE A 136 15.30 11.02 -5.63
C PHE A 136 15.42 12.33 -4.85
N PRO A 137 14.63 13.38 -5.19
CA PRO A 137 14.68 14.65 -4.48
C PRO A 137 14.46 14.48 -3.00
N ILE A 138 15.23 15.19 -2.18
CA ILE A 138 15.18 15.09 -0.71
C ILE A 138 13.78 15.36 -0.13
N GLN A 139 12.99 16.24 -0.78
CA GLN A 139 11.60 16.49 -0.41
C GLN A 139 10.74 15.23 -0.59
N GLY A 140 10.93 14.48 -1.69
CA GLY A 140 10.23 13.23 -1.94
C GLY A 140 10.63 12.16 -0.92
N VAL A 141 11.93 12.06 -0.56
CA VAL A 141 12.39 11.16 0.49
C VAL A 141 11.73 11.49 1.83
N LYS A 142 11.64 12.78 2.20
CA LYS A 142 10.96 13.22 3.43
C LYS A 142 9.49 12.85 3.44
N LEU A 143 8.77 13.04 2.31
CA LEU A 143 7.37 12.64 2.20
C LEU A 143 7.20 11.13 2.31
N LEU A 144 8.07 10.35 1.66
CA LEU A 144 8.05 8.90 1.75
C LEU A 144 8.21 8.41 3.21
N PHE A 145 9.14 8.99 3.96
CA PHE A 145 9.32 8.69 5.38
C PHE A 145 8.12 9.11 6.23
N LEU A 146 7.57 10.29 5.98
CA LEU A 146 6.38 10.79 6.66
C LEU A 146 5.18 9.86 6.40
N GLY A 147 5.01 9.41 5.16
CA GLY A 147 4.01 8.41 4.78
C GLY A 147 4.19 7.10 5.55
N GLY A 148 5.42 6.60 5.64
CA GLY A 148 5.76 5.42 6.45
C GLY A 148 5.42 5.58 7.93
N VAL A 149 5.66 6.76 8.50
CA VAL A 149 5.26 7.09 9.88
C VAL A 149 3.74 7.07 10.03
N PHE A 150 2.99 7.69 9.12
CA PHE A 150 1.53 7.67 9.16
C PHE A 150 0.98 6.24 9.06
N TYR A 151 1.46 5.42 8.14
CA TYR A 151 1.05 4.02 8.05
C TYR A 151 1.36 3.23 9.32
N THR A 152 2.52 3.48 9.94
CA THR A 152 2.91 2.81 11.19
C THR A 152 2.02 3.22 12.35
N LEU A 153 1.75 4.53 12.50
CA LEU A 153 0.82 5.03 13.51
C LEU A 153 -0.58 4.47 13.29
N GLY A 154 -1.06 4.42 12.05
CA GLY A 154 -2.32 3.77 11.70
C GLY A 154 -2.36 2.30 12.12
N ALA A 155 -1.32 1.53 11.80
CA ALA A 155 -1.21 0.13 12.19
C ALA A 155 -1.23 -0.05 13.72
N LEU A 156 -0.57 0.84 14.46
CA LEU A 156 -0.61 0.85 15.93
C LEU A 156 -2.03 1.15 16.46
N MET A 157 -2.70 2.16 15.89
CA MET A 157 -4.09 2.50 16.26
C MET A 157 -5.04 1.33 15.99
N TYR A 158 -4.87 0.62 14.87
CA TYR A 158 -5.64 -0.56 14.54
C TYR A 158 -5.50 -1.68 15.60
N LEU A 159 -4.31 -1.87 16.15
CA LEU A 159 -4.04 -2.88 17.18
C LEU A 159 -4.61 -2.49 18.56
N LEU A 160 -4.82 -1.20 18.83
CA LEU A 160 -5.32 -0.68 20.11
C LEU A 160 -6.85 -0.79 20.18
N LYS A 161 -7.37 -2.01 20.35
CA LYS A 161 -8.83 -2.31 20.39
C LYS A 161 -9.59 -1.61 21.51
N LYS A 162 -8.92 -1.01 22.50
CA LYS A 162 -9.53 -0.26 23.60
C LYS A 162 -9.95 1.16 23.22
N ILE A 163 -9.46 1.68 22.10
CA ILE A 163 -9.78 3.04 21.65
C ILE A 163 -11.07 3.01 20.85
N ASN A 164 -12.03 3.85 21.21
CA ASN A 164 -13.24 4.03 20.43
C ASN A 164 -12.88 4.54 19.02
N TYR A 165 -13.54 3.97 18.01
CA TYR A 165 -13.30 4.33 16.58
C TYR A 165 -11.87 4.07 16.08
N ASN A 166 -11.10 3.19 16.74
CA ASN A 166 -9.73 2.87 16.34
C ASN A 166 -9.59 2.53 14.85
N HIS A 167 -10.58 1.83 14.29
CA HIS A 167 -10.59 1.47 12.87
C HIS A 167 -10.80 2.70 11.95
N ALA A 168 -11.64 3.65 12.34
CA ALA A 168 -11.82 4.91 11.60
C ALA A 168 -10.55 5.76 11.67
N ILE A 169 -9.92 5.84 12.84
CA ILE A 169 -8.63 6.53 13.04
C ILE A 169 -7.55 5.89 12.15
N PHE A 170 -7.48 4.56 12.08
CA PHE A 170 -6.60 3.85 11.17
C PHE A 170 -6.76 4.33 9.72
N HIS A 171 -8.00 4.43 9.21
CA HIS A 171 -8.24 4.89 7.85
C HIS A 171 -7.81 6.34 7.61
N VAL A 172 -7.92 7.23 8.60
CA VAL A 172 -7.40 8.60 8.50
C VAL A 172 -5.88 8.56 8.31
N PHE A 173 -5.16 7.76 9.10
CA PHE A 173 -3.71 7.60 8.95
C PHE A 173 -3.31 6.97 7.62
N VAL A 174 -4.07 5.98 7.13
CA VAL A 174 -3.86 5.39 5.80
C VAL A 174 -4.03 6.44 4.70
N LEU A 175 -5.06 7.28 4.80
CA LEU A 175 -5.27 8.37 3.85
C LEU A 175 -4.12 9.38 3.87
N LEU A 176 -3.69 9.83 5.05
CA LEU A 176 -2.55 10.74 5.20
C LEU A 176 -1.27 10.14 4.63
N GLY A 177 -1.01 8.86 4.89
CA GLY A 177 0.12 8.14 4.30
C GLY A 177 0.06 8.06 2.77
N SER A 178 -1.13 7.89 2.20
CA SER A 178 -1.32 7.83 0.74
C SER A 178 -1.21 9.21 0.06
N LEU A 179 -1.36 10.30 0.81
CA LEU A 179 -1.20 11.66 0.31
C LEU A 179 0.27 12.12 0.32
N CYS A 180 1.13 11.48 1.10
CA CYS A 180 2.57 11.74 1.15
C CYS A 180 3.31 11.09 -0.01
#